data_f1c724f699cc5a8f18f2cd4d66896ae4
#
_entry.id   f1c724f699cc5a8f18f2cd4d66896ae4
#
_cell.length_a   1.000
_cell.length_b   1.000
_cell.length_c   1.000
_cell.angle_alpha   90.00
_cell.angle_beta   90.00
_cell.angle_gamma   90.00
#
_symmetry.space_group_name_H-M   'P 1'
#
loop_
_entity.id
_entity.type
_entity.pdbx_description
1 polymer ?
#
loop_
_entity_poly.entity_id
_entity_poly.type
_entity_poly.pdbx_seq_one_letter_code
_entity_poly.pdbx_strand_id
1 'polypeptide(L)'
;MCALPTADAYEWFTETGKKRAPTWKNEVTLRSVEYLSMYEPINFIRSVSPKPIMLIVAQNDVLTSTDLALEAYERALPPKELEILLGGHFDAYVREFEKSSRIARDFFLQHLGKK
;
A
#
# COMPACT_ATOMS: atom_id res chain seq x y z
N MET A 1 16.28 -15.51 6.09
CA MET A 1 15.11 -15.19 5.26
C MET A 1 14.65 -13.78 5.62
N CYS A 2 14.40 -12.93 4.64
CA CYS A 2 13.94 -11.55 4.86
C CYS A 2 12.52 -11.42 4.28
N ALA A 3 11.56 -10.87 5.06
CA ALA A 3 10.18 -10.71 4.63
C ALA A 3 10.02 -9.54 3.64
N LEU A 4 10.82 -8.48 3.81
CA LEU A 4 10.81 -7.28 2.98
C LEU A 4 12.26 -6.96 2.55
N PRO A 5 12.74 -7.54 1.43
CA PRO A 5 14.16 -7.60 1.10
C PRO A 5 14.69 -6.37 0.34
N THR A 6 14.07 -5.19 0.49
CA THR A 6 14.51 -3.96 -0.18
C THR A 6 15.29 -3.04 0.77
N ALA A 7 16.23 -2.27 0.22
CA ALA A 7 17.06 -1.36 1.01
C ALA A 7 16.23 -0.26 1.69
N ASP A 8 15.26 0.31 1.00
CA ASP A 8 14.34 1.31 1.51
C ASP A 8 13.46 0.77 2.66
N ALA A 9 13.01 -0.49 2.58
CA ALA A 9 12.28 -1.13 3.67
C ALA A 9 13.18 -1.29 4.91
N TYR A 10 14.41 -1.74 4.74
CA TYR A 10 15.35 -1.87 5.85
C TYR A 10 15.60 -0.51 6.52
N GLU A 11 15.89 0.52 5.75
CA GLU A 11 16.13 1.87 6.24
C GLU A 11 14.88 2.42 6.97
N TRP A 12 13.71 2.33 6.34
CA TRP A 12 12.45 2.78 6.94
C TRP A 12 12.18 2.13 8.29
N PHE A 13 12.20 0.82 8.37
CA PHE A 13 11.87 0.11 9.60
C PHE A 13 12.89 0.34 10.70
N THR A 14 14.18 0.36 10.38
CA THR A 14 15.23 0.58 11.39
C THR A 14 15.22 2.02 11.92
N GLU A 15 15.12 3.02 11.05
CA GLU A 15 15.11 4.42 11.46
C GLU A 15 13.81 4.82 12.17
N THR A 16 12.67 4.39 11.63
CA THR A 16 11.36 4.65 12.25
C THR A 16 11.21 3.89 13.56
N GLY A 17 11.67 2.64 13.62
CA GLY A 17 11.68 1.84 14.81
C GLY A 17 12.45 2.52 15.94
N LYS A 18 13.68 2.98 15.69
CA LYS A 18 14.48 3.73 16.68
C LYS A 18 13.77 4.99 17.19
N LYS A 19 13.13 5.75 16.31
CA LYS A 19 12.57 7.07 16.62
C LYS A 19 11.18 7.02 17.23
N ARG A 20 10.32 6.09 16.81
CA ARG A 20 8.88 6.10 17.10
C ARG A 20 8.37 4.85 17.79
N ALA A 21 9.11 3.74 17.72
CA ALA A 21 8.70 2.45 18.25
C ALA A 21 9.87 1.74 18.95
N PRO A 22 10.37 2.25 20.08
CA PRO A 22 11.59 1.74 20.73
C PRO A 22 11.47 0.29 21.23
N THR A 23 10.25 -0.21 21.37
CA THR A 23 9.98 -1.62 21.74
C THR A 23 9.89 -2.55 20.55
N TRP A 24 9.86 -2.01 19.31
CA TRP A 24 9.81 -2.82 18.09
C TRP A 24 11.12 -3.57 17.87
N LYS A 25 11.01 -4.79 17.45
CA LYS A 25 12.14 -5.65 17.05
C LYS A 25 12.00 -6.02 15.60
N ASN A 26 13.14 -6.06 14.88
CA ASN A 26 13.18 -6.48 13.48
C ASN A 26 13.06 -8.01 13.37
N GLU A 27 11.92 -8.52 13.80
CA GLU A 27 11.60 -9.94 13.82
C GLU A 27 10.22 -10.18 13.25
N VAL A 28 10.02 -11.29 12.56
CA VAL A 28 8.74 -11.74 12.04
C VAL A 28 8.62 -13.24 12.24
N THR A 29 7.43 -13.73 12.55
CA THR A 29 7.23 -15.18 12.68
C THR A 29 7.30 -15.87 11.32
N LEU A 30 7.80 -17.11 11.29
CA LEU A 30 7.81 -17.91 10.06
C LEU A 30 6.39 -18.06 9.47
N ARG A 31 5.38 -18.20 10.33
CA ARG A 31 3.98 -18.28 9.91
C ARG A 31 3.50 -17.02 9.19
N SER A 32 3.96 -15.84 9.63
CA SER A 32 3.64 -14.58 8.94
C SER A 32 4.24 -14.54 7.54
N VAL A 33 5.46 -15.04 7.37
CA VAL A 33 6.10 -15.14 6.05
C VAL A 33 5.37 -16.13 5.15
N GLU A 34 4.95 -17.28 5.70
CA GLU A 34 4.15 -18.27 4.98
C GLU A 34 2.82 -17.68 4.50
N TYR A 35 2.06 -16.99 5.37
CA TYR A 35 0.80 -16.36 4.99
C TYR A 35 0.99 -15.23 3.97
N LEU A 36 2.05 -14.42 4.12
CA LEU A 36 2.37 -13.37 3.16
C LEU A 36 2.64 -13.94 1.77
N SER A 37 3.35 -15.07 1.69
CA SER A 37 3.66 -15.71 0.41
C SER A 37 2.45 -16.32 -0.31
N MET A 38 1.37 -16.59 0.41
CA MET A 38 0.11 -17.11 -0.14
C MET A 38 -0.95 -16.02 -0.38
N TYR A 39 -0.66 -14.77 0.01
CA TYR A 39 -1.61 -13.67 -0.04
C TYR A 39 -1.62 -13.02 -1.43
N GLU A 40 -2.65 -13.31 -2.21
CA GLU A 40 -2.84 -12.84 -3.59
C GLU A 40 -4.18 -12.10 -3.76
N PRO A 41 -4.34 -10.90 -3.19
CA PRO A 41 -5.62 -10.18 -3.19
C PRO A 41 -6.06 -9.74 -4.59
N ILE A 42 -5.15 -9.61 -5.54
CA ILE A 42 -5.45 -9.26 -6.93
C ILE A 42 -6.45 -10.23 -7.58
N ASN A 43 -6.45 -11.49 -7.15
CA ASN A 43 -7.36 -12.51 -7.68
C ASN A 43 -8.84 -12.21 -7.34
N PHE A 44 -9.09 -11.39 -6.33
CA PHE A 44 -10.44 -11.04 -5.86
C PHE A 44 -10.85 -9.61 -6.21
N ILE A 45 -9.99 -8.82 -6.85
CA ILE A 45 -10.23 -7.40 -7.07
C ILE A 45 -11.48 -7.12 -7.91
N ARG A 46 -11.79 -8.00 -8.87
CA ARG A 46 -13.01 -7.90 -9.69
C ARG A 46 -14.29 -8.02 -8.87
N SER A 47 -14.24 -8.80 -7.78
CA SER A 47 -15.39 -9.06 -6.89
C SER A 47 -15.69 -7.87 -5.96
N VAL A 48 -14.87 -6.84 -5.94
CA VAL A 48 -15.15 -5.60 -5.21
C VAL A 48 -16.32 -4.84 -5.82
N SER A 49 -16.45 -4.87 -7.16
CA SER A 49 -17.56 -4.23 -7.86
C SER A 49 -18.93 -4.81 -7.42
N PRO A 50 -19.98 -3.99 -7.27
CA PRO A 50 -20.08 -2.57 -7.63
C PRO A 50 -19.62 -1.59 -6.54
N LYS A 51 -18.89 -2.02 -5.53
CA LYS A 51 -18.32 -1.12 -4.53
C LYS A 51 -17.19 -0.30 -5.17
N PRO A 52 -17.12 1.02 -4.89
CA PRO A 52 -16.01 1.83 -5.39
C PRO A 52 -14.69 1.40 -4.77
N ILE A 53 -13.65 1.40 -5.58
CA ILE A 53 -12.27 1.11 -5.16
C ILE A 53 -11.34 2.21 -5.67
N MET A 54 -10.40 2.62 -4.85
CA MET A 54 -9.31 3.52 -5.23
C MET A 54 -7.97 2.85 -4.96
N LEU A 55 -7.07 2.92 -5.91
CA LEU A 55 -5.66 2.56 -5.74
C LEU A 55 -4.82 3.84 -5.70
N ILE A 56 -4.04 3.99 -4.64
CA ILE A 56 -3.03 5.05 -4.51
C ILE A 56 -1.67 4.36 -4.63
N VAL A 57 -0.95 4.62 -5.72
CA VAL A 57 0.23 3.86 -6.14
C VAL A 57 1.45 4.77 -6.18
N ALA A 58 2.55 4.35 -5.57
CA ALA A 58 3.82 5.05 -5.70
C ALA A 58 4.46 4.74 -7.06
N GLN A 59 4.95 5.79 -7.74
CA GLN A 59 5.48 5.70 -9.11
C GLN A 59 6.70 4.77 -9.23
N ASN A 60 7.53 4.73 -8.20
CA ASN A 60 8.79 3.97 -8.19
C ASN A 60 8.82 2.98 -7.02
N ASP A 61 7.73 2.27 -6.79
CA ASP A 61 7.65 1.26 -5.74
C ASP A 61 8.44 0.00 -6.15
N VAL A 62 9.51 -0.28 -5.43
CA VAL A 62 10.34 -1.47 -5.64
C VAL A 62 10.03 -2.59 -4.63
N LEU A 63 9.26 -2.28 -3.59
CA LEU A 63 8.87 -3.25 -2.56
C LEU A 63 7.60 -4.00 -2.97
N THR A 64 6.56 -3.26 -3.34
CA THR A 64 5.31 -3.78 -3.90
C THR A 64 5.13 -3.23 -5.31
N SER A 65 5.83 -3.79 -6.27
CA SER A 65 6.02 -3.29 -7.63
C SER A 65 4.87 -2.44 -8.17
N THR A 66 5.18 -1.24 -8.64
CA THR A 66 4.23 -0.33 -9.30
C THR A 66 3.47 -1.03 -10.41
N ASP A 67 4.14 -1.86 -11.21
CA ASP A 67 3.52 -2.57 -12.35
C ASP A 67 2.43 -3.53 -11.87
N LEU A 68 2.64 -4.25 -10.77
CA LEU A 68 1.63 -5.13 -10.19
C LEU A 68 0.43 -4.36 -9.64
N ALA A 69 0.66 -3.18 -9.08
CA ALA A 69 -0.42 -2.32 -8.62
C ALA A 69 -1.25 -1.78 -9.80
N LEU A 70 -0.60 -1.41 -10.90
CA LEU A 70 -1.27 -0.97 -12.13
C LEU A 70 -2.04 -2.12 -12.79
N GLU A 71 -1.48 -3.32 -12.81
CA GLU A 71 -2.19 -4.52 -13.27
C GLU A 71 -3.44 -4.78 -12.41
N ALA A 72 -3.35 -4.63 -11.09
CA ALA A 72 -4.50 -4.75 -10.20
C ALA A 72 -5.59 -3.72 -10.56
N TYR A 73 -5.20 -2.47 -10.84
CA TYR A 73 -6.14 -1.45 -11.29
C TYR A 73 -6.80 -1.81 -12.62
N GLU A 74 -6.05 -2.32 -13.59
CA GLU A 74 -6.62 -2.77 -14.87
C GLU A 74 -7.66 -3.88 -14.67
N ARG A 75 -7.37 -4.84 -13.81
CA ARG A 75 -8.27 -5.97 -13.49
C ARG A 75 -9.53 -5.55 -12.71
N ALA A 76 -9.46 -4.48 -11.94
CA ALA A 76 -10.59 -3.97 -11.17
C ALA A 76 -11.73 -3.53 -12.11
N LEU A 77 -12.99 -3.78 -11.70
CA LEU A 77 -14.17 -3.32 -12.41
C LEU A 77 -14.65 -1.96 -11.85
N PRO A 78 -15.34 -1.15 -12.66
CA PRO A 78 -15.93 0.11 -12.19
C PRO A 78 -16.92 -0.09 -11.03
N PRO A 79 -17.08 0.95 -10.17
CA PRO A 79 -16.39 2.23 -10.17
C PRO A 79 -14.98 2.11 -9.56
N LYS A 80 -13.98 2.64 -10.27
CA LYS A 80 -12.59 2.57 -9.82
C LYS A 80 -11.84 3.88 -10.10
N GLU A 81 -10.91 4.22 -9.20
CA GLU A 81 -10.07 5.41 -9.28
C GLU A 81 -8.60 5.04 -9.10
N LEU A 82 -7.71 5.78 -9.75
CA LEU A 82 -6.26 5.60 -9.63
C LEU A 82 -5.59 6.95 -9.36
N GLU A 83 -4.74 6.97 -8.36
CA GLU A 83 -3.86 8.10 -8.06
C GLU A 83 -2.41 7.65 -8.03
N ILE A 84 -1.54 8.39 -8.72
CA ILE A 84 -0.11 8.15 -8.72
C ILE A 84 0.59 9.17 -7.83
N LEU A 85 1.35 8.68 -6.87
CA LEU A 85 2.22 9.48 -6.01
C LEU A 85 3.66 9.44 -6.53
N LEU A 86 4.39 10.53 -6.34
CA LEU A 86 5.81 10.57 -6.65
C LEU A 86 6.61 9.78 -5.60
N GLY A 87 7.74 9.19 -6.03
CA GLY A 87 8.66 8.49 -5.14
C GLY A 87 8.38 7.01 -4.98
N GLY A 88 8.94 6.42 -3.91
CA GLY A 88 8.89 5.00 -3.59
C GLY A 88 7.81 4.64 -2.56
N HIS A 89 7.82 3.37 -2.13
CA HIS A 89 6.80 2.78 -1.26
C HIS A 89 6.49 3.63 -0.01
N PHE A 90 7.52 4.10 0.68
CA PHE A 90 7.37 4.79 1.97
C PHE A 90 7.09 6.29 1.83
N ASP A 91 7.20 6.87 0.64
CA ASP A 91 6.95 8.30 0.42
C ASP A 91 5.49 8.69 0.69
N ALA A 92 4.55 7.78 0.46
CA ALA A 92 3.14 7.97 0.80
C ALA A 92 2.90 8.27 2.28
N TYR A 93 3.79 7.82 3.17
CA TYR A 93 3.70 7.97 4.62
C TYR A 93 4.48 9.18 5.16
N VAL A 94 5.31 9.81 4.34
CA VAL A 94 6.21 10.91 4.74
C VAL A 94 6.07 12.09 3.82
N ARG A 95 6.74 12.07 2.67
CA ARG A 95 6.83 13.22 1.76
C ARG A 95 5.51 13.53 1.05
N GLU A 96 4.78 12.50 0.66
CA GLU A 96 3.50 12.60 -0.04
C GLU A 96 2.30 12.41 0.91
N PHE A 97 2.52 12.39 2.24
CA PHE A 97 1.47 12.08 3.22
C PHE A 97 0.27 13.04 3.13
N GLU A 98 0.49 14.34 3.00
CA GLU A 98 -0.60 15.31 2.90
C GLU A 98 -1.45 15.07 1.65
N LYS A 99 -0.80 14.74 0.53
CA LYS A 99 -1.47 14.43 -0.73
C LYS A 99 -2.22 13.11 -0.63
N SER A 100 -1.56 12.04 -0.20
CA SER A 100 -2.15 10.70 -0.09
C SER A 100 -3.34 10.65 0.87
N SER A 101 -3.20 11.28 2.05
CA SER A 101 -4.26 11.32 3.06
C SER A 101 -5.45 12.17 2.62
N ARG A 102 -5.22 13.29 1.93
CA ARG A 102 -6.30 14.13 1.37
C ARG A 102 -7.09 13.35 0.32
N ILE A 103 -6.41 12.72 -0.63
CA ILE A 103 -7.05 11.91 -1.69
C ILE A 103 -7.89 10.80 -1.09
N ALA A 104 -7.33 10.03 -0.14
CA ALA A 104 -8.06 8.97 0.54
C ALA A 104 -9.29 9.50 1.30
N ARG A 105 -9.12 10.61 2.04
CA ARG A 105 -10.23 11.26 2.76
C ARG A 105 -11.35 11.68 1.81
N ASP A 106 -11.01 12.33 0.71
CA ASP A 106 -11.99 12.87 -0.23
C ASP A 106 -12.76 11.73 -0.92
N PHE A 107 -12.07 10.63 -1.28
CA PHE A 107 -12.71 9.41 -1.75
C PHE A 107 -13.71 8.83 -0.73
N PHE A 108 -13.33 8.71 0.53
CA PHE A 108 -14.23 8.20 1.56
C PHE A 108 -15.40 9.15 1.82
N LEU A 109 -15.21 10.47 1.82
CA LEU A 109 -16.30 11.43 1.95
C LEU A 109 -17.27 11.34 0.78
N GLN A 110 -16.78 11.14 -0.44
CA GLN A 110 -17.61 10.99 -1.63
C GLN A 110 -18.49 9.73 -1.57
N HIS A 111 -17.95 8.62 -1.11
CA HIS A 111 -18.63 7.33 -1.18
C HIS A 111 -19.29 6.88 0.13
N LEU A 112 -18.86 7.37 1.27
CA LEU A 112 -19.39 7.05 2.60
C LEU A 112 -20.01 8.24 3.32
N GLY A 113 -19.82 9.45 2.82
CA GLY A 113 -20.44 10.66 3.37
C GLY A 113 -21.95 10.51 3.38
N LYS A 114 -22.59 10.90 4.48
CA LYS A 114 -24.07 10.93 4.55
C LYS A 114 -24.60 11.89 3.48
N LYS A 115 -25.48 11.39 2.64
CA LYS A 115 -26.35 12.22 1.81
C LYS A 115 -27.33 12.96 2.68
#